data_48121b28b601d6dd8325220ddf4d341e
#
_entry.id   48121b28b601d6dd8325220ddf4d341e
#
_cell.length_a   1.000
_cell.length_b   1.000
_cell.length_c   1.000
_cell.angle_alpha   90.00
_cell.angle_beta   90.00
_cell.angle_gamma   90.00
#
_symmetry.space_group_name_H-M   'P 1'
#
loop_
_entity.id
_entity.type
_entity.pdbx_description
1 polymer ?
#
loop_
_entity_poly.entity_id
_entity_poly.type
_entity_poly.pdbx_seq_one_letter_code
_entity_poly.pdbx_strand_id
1 'polypeptide(L)'
;LGLTPFTEGIVAMRVKGTTADASMETLFSDILVFPVTPYTTESPKLWIPGNYAAASGYGADWAPQDPLTPYIEAVEFGSTAYEGFVYMNVPSPNFKITLEQDWDEAYGDGGTGMLDLAGGDLSVTGPGYYYIQVDTDPDGDPGTNDASWSATATSWALIGAATPNSWNDPD
;
A
#
# COMPACT_ATOMS: atom_id res chain seq x y z
N LEU A 1 -2.42 21.83 6.76
CA LEU A 1 -3.56 22.59 6.23
C LEU A 1 -4.90 21.88 6.47
N GLY A 2 -4.93 20.58 6.82
CA GLY A 2 -6.15 19.83 7.16
C GLY A 2 -7.12 19.64 5.98
N LEU A 3 -6.63 19.72 4.74
CA LEU A 3 -7.42 19.42 3.57
C LEU A 3 -7.44 17.90 3.32
N THR A 4 -8.60 17.37 2.97
CA THR A 4 -8.78 15.96 2.64
C THR A 4 -8.34 15.72 1.19
N PRO A 5 -7.49 14.73 0.91
CA PRO A 5 -7.12 14.35 -0.46
C PRO A 5 -8.37 14.08 -1.33
N PHE A 6 -8.28 14.44 -2.60
CA PHE A 6 -9.33 14.29 -3.63
C PHE A 6 -10.67 14.98 -3.34
N THR A 7 -10.73 15.84 -2.32
CA THR A 7 -11.91 16.63 -1.98
C THR A 7 -11.60 18.11 -2.17
N GLU A 8 -12.46 18.83 -2.89
CA GLU A 8 -12.28 20.28 -3.05
C GLU A 8 -12.35 20.98 -1.69
N GLY A 9 -11.32 21.75 -1.41
CA GLY A 9 -11.23 22.60 -0.23
C GLY A 9 -10.89 24.04 -0.60
N ILE A 10 -10.91 24.93 0.36
CA ILE A 10 -10.61 26.34 0.17
C ILE A 10 -9.30 26.70 0.86
N VAL A 11 -8.38 27.31 0.12
CA VAL A 11 -7.16 27.91 0.67
C VAL A 11 -7.29 29.42 0.63
N ALA A 12 -7.07 30.06 1.77
CA ALA A 12 -6.98 31.51 1.90
C ALA A 12 -5.55 31.90 2.30
N MET A 13 -4.98 32.85 1.61
CA MET A 13 -3.62 33.34 1.88
C MET A 13 -3.57 34.87 1.83
N ARG A 14 -2.65 35.44 2.56
CA ARG A 14 -2.31 36.86 2.51
C ARG A 14 -0.84 37.08 2.81
N VAL A 15 -0.31 38.17 2.32
CA VAL A 15 1.05 38.62 2.67
C VAL A 15 1.00 39.44 3.95
N LYS A 16 1.95 39.17 4.85
CA LYS A 16 2.22 39.98 6.03
C LYS A 16 3.56 40.69 5.80
N GLY A 17 3.53 42.01 5.88
CA GLY A 17 4.74 42.86 5.88
C GLY A 17 4.91 43.50 7.23
N THR A 18 6.15 43.72 7.67
CA THR A 18 6.46 44.52 8.88
C THR A 18 7.47 45.57 8.45
N THR A 19 7.22 46.84 8.83
CA THR A 19 8.17 47.93 8.58
C THR A 19 9.42 47.73 9.45
N ALA A 20 10.58 48.09 8.89
CA ALA A 20 11.86 47.99 9.60
C ALA A 20 12.18 49.21 10.47
N ASP A 21 11.25 50.16 10.57
CA ASP A 21 11.41 51.36 11.38
C ASP A 21 11.08 51.09 12.86
N ALA A 22 11.25 52.12 13.68
CA ALA A 22 11.00 52.04 15.13
C ALA A 22 9.52 51.78 15.51
N SER A 23 8.58 51.97 14.58
CA SER A 23 7.16 51.73 14.81
C SER A 23 6.80 50.22 14.66
N MET A 24 7.58 49.44 13.91
CA MET A 24 7.34 48.02 13.65
C MET A 24 5.89 47.71 13.23
N GLU A 25 5.29 48.59 12.42
CA GLU A 25 3.92 48.41 11.98
C GLU A 25 3.78 47.15 11.09
N THR A 26 2.71 46.42 11.37
CA THR A 26 2.36 45.24 10.60
C THR A 26 1.26 45.58 9.59
N LEU A 27 1.54 45.36 8.33
CA LEU A 27 0.61 45.52 7.23
C LEU A 27 0.22 44.17 6.67
N PHE A 28 -1.01 44.03 6.22
CA PHE A 28 -1.51 42.83 5.57
C PHE A 28 -2.08 43.22 4.21
N SER A 29 -1.85 42.35 3.22
CA SER A 29 -2.57 42.44 1.95
C SER A 29 -4.02 41.99 2.11
N ASP A 30 -4.82 42.24 1.08
CA ASP A 30 -6.10 41.56 0.93
C ASP A 30 -5.91 40.05 0.97
N ILE A 31 -7.00 39.34 1.35
CA ILE A 31 -7.01 37.89 1.36
C ILE A 31 -7.32 37.38 -0.04
N LEU A 32 -6.42 36.55 -0.57
CA LEU A 32 -6.67 35.76 -1.78
C LEU A 32 -7.26 34.42 -1.39
N VAL A 33 -8.40 34.08 -1.99
CA VAL A 33 -9.10 32.82 -1.74
C VAL A 33 -9.22 32.05 -3.07
N PHE A 34 -8.90 30.76 -3.05
CA PHE A 34 -9.03 29.91 -4.23
C PHE A 34 -9.36 28.47 -3.83
N PRO A 35 -10.16 27.77 -4.64
CA PRO A 35 -10.41 26.34 -4.45
C PRO A 35 -9.17 25.54 -4.83
N VAL A 36 -8.92 24.45 -4.10
CA VAL A 36 -7.87 23.49 -4.38
C VAL A 36 -8.40 22.08 -4.14
N THR A 37 -8.01 21.15 -4.98
CA THR A 37 -8.24 19.73 -4.74
C THR A 37 -6.87 19.10 -4.49
N PRO A 38 -6.50 18.87 -3.21
CA PRO A 38 -5.23 18.23 -2.91
C PRO A 38 -5.22 16.78 -3.36
N TYR A 39 -4.06 16.23 -3.62
CA TYR A 39 -3.85 14.82 -3.91
C TYR A 39 -2.78 14.26 -2.95
N THR A 40 -2.81 12.96 -2.74
CA THR A 40 -1.73 12.26 -2.08
C THR A 40 -0.72 11.74 -3.11
N THR A 41 0.54 11.66 -2.71
CA THR A 41 1.61 11.03 -3.51
C THR A 41 1.88 9.60 -3.04
N GLU A 42 1.23 9.15 -1.98
CA GLU A 42 1.33 7.78 -1.50
C GLU A 42 0.23 6.95 -2.13
N SER A 43 0.61 5.84 -2.77
CA SER A 43 -0.33 4.87 -3.31
C SER A 43 -1.13 4.22 -2.18
N PRO A 44 -2.42 3.90 -2.39
CA PRO A 44 -3.15 3.05 -1.47
C PRO A 44 -2.43 1.71 -1.27
N LYS A 45 -2.57 1.13 -0.08
CA LYS A 45 -1.86 -0.07 0.33
C LYS A 45 -2.82 -1.12 0.85
N LEU A 46 -2.42 -2.39 0.73
CA LEU A 46 -3.00 -3.52 1.44
C LEU A 46 -1.88 -4.23 2.18
N TRP A 47 -2.07 -4.54 3.45
CA TRP A 47 -1.06 -5.21 4.27
C TRP A 47 -1.26 -6.72 4.26
N ILE A 48 -0.15 -7.47 4.41
CA ILE A 48 -0.12 -8.93 4.29
C ILE A 48 0.40 -9.55 5.60
N PRO A 49 -0.31 -9.42 6.72
CA PRO A 49 0.09 -10.07 7.97
C PRO A 49 -0.06 -11.59 7.88
N GLY A 50 0.89 -12.33 8.44
CA GLY A 50 0.88 -13.79 8.39
C GLY A 50 1.84 -14.45 9.36
N ASN A 51 1.87 -15.78 9.36
CA ASN A 51 2.74 -16.60 10.21
C ASN A 51 4.23 -16.62 9.79
N TYR A 52 4.56 -15.90 8.75
CA TYR A 52 5.89 -15.84 8.15
C TYR A 52 6.64 -14.56 8.53
N ALA A 53 5.96 -13.57 9.10
CA ALA A 53 6.48 -12.22 9.28
C ALA A 53 7.77 -12.22 10.11
N ALA A 54 7.79 -12.85 11.28
CA ALA A 54 8.97 -12.91 12.13
C ALA A 54 10.15 -13.63 11.45
N ALA A 55 9.89 -14.75 10.79
CA ALA A 55 10.91 -15.53 10.09
C ALA A 55 11.47 -14.83 8.85
N SER A 56 10.74 -13.86 8.30
CA SER A 56 11.10 -13.09 7.10
C SER A 56 11.65 -11.70 7.41
N GLY A 57 11.69 -11.29 8.69
CA GLY A 57 12.21 -9.99 9.11
C GLY A 57 11.18 -8.84 9.04
N TYR A 58 9.90 -9.15 8.97
CA TYR A 58 8.79 -8.20 8.90
C TYR A 58 8.10 -7.92 10.25
N GLY A 59 8.83 -8.08 11.36
CA GLY A 59 8.28 -7.85 12.68
C GLY A 59 7.56 -9.08 13.24
N ALA A 60 6.45 -8.88 13.95
CA ALA A 60 5.74 -9.98 14.62
C ALA A 60 4.76 -10.69 13.67
N ASP A 61 4.61 -12.01 13.86
CA ASP A 61 3.60 -12.78 13.14
C ASP A 61 2.20 -12.27 13.46
N TRP A 62 1.33 -12.24 12.45
CA TRP A 62 -0.08 -11.86 12.59
C TRP A 62 -0.30 -10.48 13.25
N ALA A 63 0.55 -9.52 12.98
CA ALA A 63 0.51 -8.19 13.58
C ALA A 63 0.39 -7.09 12.50
N PRO A 64 -0.79 -6.86 11.91
CA PRO A 64 -0.94 -5.83 10.86
C PRO A 64 -0.51 -4.44 11.33
N GLN A 65 -0.65 -4.13 12.62
CA GLN A 65 -0.24 -2.88 13.24
C GLN A 65 1.30 -2.72 13.39
N ASP A 66 2.09 -3.77 13.15
CA ASP A 66 3.55 -3.67 13.17
C ASP A 66 4.00 -2.82 11.96
N PRO A 67 4.82 -1.77 12.16
CA PRO A 67 5.26 -0.91 11.06
C PRO A 67 6.13 -1.64 10.02
N LEU A 68 6.61 -2.84 10.33
CA LEU A 68 7.38 -3.69 9.43
C LEU A 68 6.51 -4.69 8.66
N THR A 69 5.20 -4.78 8.93
CA THR A 69 4.31 -5.67 8.18
C THR A 69 4.37 -5.35 6.70
N PRO A 70 4.62 -6.35 5.83
CA PRO A 70 4.73 -6.13 4.40
C PRO A 70 3.38 -5.71 3.82
N TYR A 71 3.45 -4.94 2.76
CA TYR A 71 2.29 -4.45 2.02
C TYR A 71 2.50 -4.56 0.51
N ILE A 72 1.40 -4.50 -0.21
CA ILE A 72 1.35 -4.31 -1.66
C ILE A 72 0.68 -2.96 -1.95
N GLU A 73 0.97 -2.38 -3.09
CA GLU A 73 0.50 -1.04 -3.44
C GLU A 73 -0.45 -1.07 -4.64
N ALA A 74 -1.38 -0.14 -4.68
CA ALA A 74 -2.23 0.04 -5.86
C ALA A 74 -1.37 0.35 -7.09
N VAL A 75 -1.71 -0.23 -8.22
CA VAL A 75 -0.98 -0.03 -9.50
C VAL A 75 -1.04 1.44 -9.97
N GLU A 76 -2.10 2.15 -9.59
CA GLU A 76 -2.26 3.58 -9.79
C GLU A 76 -3.30 4.15 -8.81
N PHE A 77 -3.36 5.47 -8.67
CA PHE A 77 -4.37 6.12 -7.82
C PHE A 77 -5.78 5.88 -8.34
N GLY A 78 -6.65 5.40 -7.44
CA GLY A 78 -8.05 5.09 -7.74
C GLY A 78 -8.25 3.71 -8.40
N SER A 79 -7.18 2.93 -8.53
CA SER A 79 -7.27 1.52 -8.95
C SER A 79 -7.71 0.64 -7.78
N THR A 80 -8.49 -0.38 -8.10
CA THR A 80 -8.84 -1.50 -7.22
C THR A 80 -7.84 -2.63 -7.28
N ALA A 81 -6.90 -2.57 -8.26
CA ALA A 81 -5.84 -3.53 -8.44
C ALA A 81 -4.58 -3.13 -7.67
N TYR A 82 -4.02 -4.07 -6.91
CA TYR A 82 -2.82 -3.94 -6.09
C TYR A 82 -1.83 -5.03 -6.43
N GLU A 83 -0.54 -4.72 -6.33
CA GLU A 83 0.50 -5.70 -6.57
C GLU A 83 1.76 -5.43 -5.75
N GLY A 84 2.53 -6.48 -5.50
CA GLY A 84 3.82 -6.36 -4.82
C GLY A 84 4.49 -7.69 -4.57
N PHE A 85 5.71 -7.63 -4.05
CA PHE A 85 6.51 -8.81 -3.76
C PHE A 85 6.66 -8.98 -2.26
N VAL A 86 6.38 -10.18 -1.77
CA VAL A 86 6.52 -10.52 -0.35
C VAL A 86 7.41 -11.76 -0.20
N TYR A 87 8.41 -11.66 0.65
CA TYR A 87 9.25 -12.80 1.03
C TYR A 87 8.63 -13.56 2.19
N MET A 88 8.43 -14.86 2.05
CA MET A 88 7.79 -15.70 3.06
C MET A 88 8.71 -16.87 3.41
N ASN A 89 9.42 -16.81 4.55
CA ASN A 89 10.47 -17.74 4.93
C ASN A 89 9.99 -18.82 5.91
N VAL A 90 8.88 -19.47 5.58
CA VAL A 90 8.37 -20.62 6.34
C VAL A 90 7.90 -21.74 5.40
N PRO A 91 7.87 -23.01 5.83
CA PRO A 91 7.45 -24.13 4.98
C PRO A 91 5.99 -24.06 4.49
N SER A 92 5.13 -23.41 5.24
CA SER A 92 3.70 -23.26 4.94
C SER A 92 3.24 -21.85 5.30
N PRO A 93 3.49 -20.87 4.43
CA PRO A 93 3.04 -19.50 4.66
C PRO A 93 1.51 -19.42 4.66
N ASN A 94 0.97 -18.82 5.71
CA ASN A 94 -0.44 -18.48 5.83
C ASN A 94 -0.54 -16.99 6.15
N PHE A 95 -1.50 -16.32 5.56
CA PHE A 95 -1.64 -14.87 5.69
C PHE A 95 -3.08 -14.42 5.47
N LYS A 96 -3.33 -13.18 5.76
CA LYS A 96 -4.52 -12.43 5.36
C LYS A 96 -4.12 -11.16 4.63
N ILE A 97 -5.09 -10.49 4.05
CA ILE A 97 -4.90 -9.18 3.41
C ILE A 97 -5.78 -8.19 4.17
N THR A 98 -5.18 -7.21 4.84
CA THR A 98 -5.93 -6.19 5.57
C THR A 98 -5.95 -4.88 4.79
N LEU A 99 -7.07 -4.18 4.87
CA LEU A 99 -7.27 -2.91 4.16
C LEU A 99 -6.55 -1.76 4.86
N GLU A 100 -6.35 -1.90 6.17
CA GLU A 100 -5.61 -0.96 7.02
C GLU A 100 -4.60 -1.73 7.89
N GLN A 101 -3.76 -1.03 8.64
CA GLN A 101 -2.82 -1.64 9.58
C GLN A 101 -3.50 -2.14 10.87
N ASP A 102 -4.63 -2.80 10.74
CA ASP A 102 -5.40 -3.38 11.83
C ASP A 102 -6.17 -4.64 11.37
N TRP A 103 -7.05 -5.15 12.21
CA TRP A 103 -7.89 -6.31 11.93
C TRP A 103 -9.37 -5.96 11.66
N ASP A 104 -9.71 -4.70 11.50
CA ASP A 104 -11.10 -4.29 11.36
C ASP A 104 -11.72 -4.85 10.07
N GLU A 105 -10.95 -4.82 8.96
CA GLU A 105 -11.34 -5.44 7.70
C GLU A 105 -10.18 -6.25 7.12
N ALA A 106 -10.39 -7.56 7.00
CA ALA A 106 -9.37 -8.50 6.54
C ALA A 106 -9.94 -9.53 5.58
N TYR A 107 -9.44 -9.54 4.38
CA TYR A 107 -9.72 -10.58 3.40
C TYR A 107 -9.00 -11.89 3.75
N GLY A 108 -9.69 -13.00 3.57
CA GLY A 108 -9.18 -14.35 3.60
C GLY A 108 -9.64 -15.15 2.40
N ASP A 109 -9.51 -16.48 2.48
CA ASP A 109 -9.82 -17.40 1.40
C ASP A 109 -11.34 -17.49 1.15
N GLY A 110 -11.77 -16.99 0.02
CA GLY A 110 -13.13 -17.14 -0.53
C GLY A 110 -13.27 -18.33 -1.49
N GLY A 111 -12.22 -19.11 -1.68
CA GLY A 111 -12.16 -20.25 -2.62
C GLY A 111 -11.71 -19.84 -4.03
N THR A 112 -10.87 -20.68 -4.64
CA THR A 112 -10.41 -20.60 -6.05
C THR A 112 -10.01 -19.20 -6.52
N GLY A 113 -9.12 -18.54 -5.79
CA GLY A 113 -8.61 -17.20 -6.18
C GLY A 113 -9.53 -16.04 -5.82
N MET A 114 -10.63 -16.31 -5.12
CA MET A 114 -11.53 -15.29 -4.59
C MET A 114 -11.14 -14.92 -3.16
N LEU A 115 -11.48 -13.71 -2.77
CA LEU A 115 -11.32 -13.20 -1.42
C LEU A 115 -12.68 -13.06 -0.72
N ASP A 116 -12.71 -13.28 0.58
CA ASP A 116 -13.89 -13.10 1.41
C ASP A 116 -13.47 -12.46 2.75
N LEU A 117 -14.20 -11.44 3.23
CA LEU A 117 -13.96 -10.79 4.52
C LEU A 117 -14.16 -11.77 5.71
N ALA A 118 -14.97 -12.81 5.53
CA ALA A 118 -15.16 -13.88 6.51
C ALA A 118 -14.30 -15.13 6.23
N GLY A 119 -13.49 -15.10 5.19
CA GLY A 119 -12.69 -16.22 4.70
C GLY A 119 -11.63 -16.69 5.70
N GLY A 120 -11.19 -17.94 5.55
CA GLY A 120 -10.06 -18.51 6.29
C GLY A 120 -8.72 -17.86 5.90
N ASP A 121 -7.61 -18.46 6.34
CA ASP A 121 -6.30 -17.95 5.94
C ASP A 121 -6.00 -18.29 4.48
N LEU A 122 -5.41 -17.36 3.77
CA LEU A 122 -4.79 -17.57 2.47
C LEU A 122 -3.50 -18.36 2.66
N SER A 123 -3.10 -19.15 1.66
CA SER A 123 -1.86 -19.92 1.76
C SER A 123 -1.12 -20.03 0.43
N VAL A 124 0.20 -20.15 0.53
CA VAL A 124 1.09 -20.47 -0.59
C VAL A 124 2.02 -21.64 -0.22
N THR A 125 2.69 -22.21 -1.20
CA THR A 125 3.49 -23.44 -1.00
C THR A 125 4.96 -23.13 -0.82
N GLY A 126 5.48 -23.39 0.39
CA GLY A 126 6.92 -23.33 0.68
C GLY A 126 7.47 -21.91 0.86
N PRO A 127 8.75 -21.84 1.31
CA PRO A 127 9.40 -20.54 1.46
C PRO A 127 9.79 -19.97 0.09
N GLY A 128 9.71 -18.64 -0.06
CA GLY A 128 10.11 -17.97 -1.29
C GLY A 128 9.64 -16.54 -1.39
N TYR A 129 9.97 -15.91 -2.51
CA TYR A 129 9.40 -14.63 -2.91
C TYR A 129 8.13 -14.89 -3.71
N TYR A 130 7.08 -14.19 -3.37
CA TYR A 130 5.80 -14.27 -4.06
C TYR A 130 5.42 -12.91 -4.63
N TYR A 131 5.12 -12.89 -5.93
CA TYR A 131 4.42 -11.78 -6.55
C TYR A 131 2.93 -11.96 -6.25
N ILE A 132 2.40 -11.07 -5.43
CA ILE A 132 1.00 -11.09 -5.00
C ILE A 132 0.27 -10.02 -5.77
N GLN A 133 -0.87 -10.38 -6.34
CA GLN A 133 -1.81 -9.48 -7.00
C GLN A 133 -3.17 -9.62 -6.34
N VAL A 134 -3.82 -8.50 -6.14
CA VAL A 134 -5.16 -8.40 -5.55
C VAL A 134 -5.97 -7.42 -6.37
N ASP A 135 -7.21 -7.75 -6.64
CA ASP A 135 -8.20 -6.79 -7.13
C ASP A 135 -9.40 -6.81 -6.19
N THR A 136 -9.70 -5.67 -5.59
CA THR A 136 -10.76 -5.55 -4.59
C THR A 136 -12.15 -5.33 -5.19
N ASP A 137 -12.22 -5.03 -6.50
CA ASP A 137 -13.48 -4.76 -7.22
C ASP A 137 -13.25 -4.94 -8.74
N PRO A 138 -13.05 -6.21 -9.22
CA PRO A 138 -12.71 -6.49 -10.61
C PRO A 138 -13.77 -6.06 -11.63
N ASP A 139 -15.03 -6.06 -11.26
CA ASP A 139 -16.12 -5.70 -12.18
C ASP A 139 -16.55 -4.22 -12.12
N GLY A 140 -15.98 -3.47 -11.13
CA GLY A 140 -16.27 -2.05 -10.92
C GLY A 140 -17.66 -1.79 -10.30
N ASP A 141 -18.30 -2.81 -9.73
CA ASP A 141 -19.57 -2.70 -8.99
C ASP A 141 -19.34 -2.97 -7.50
N PRO A 142 -19.17 -1.95 -6.65
CA PRO A 142 -18.89 -2.11 -5.24
C PRO A 142 -20.00 -2.83 -4.45
N GLY A 143 -21.09 -3.21 -5.11
CA GLY A 143 -22.17 -4.01 -4.55
C GLY A 143 -21.94 -5.52 -4.68
N THR A 144 -20.94 -5.95 -5.44
CA THR A 144 -20.59 -7.36 -5.60
C THR A 144 -19.44 -7.75 -4.66
N ASN A 145 -19.41 -9.01 -4.25
CA ASN A 145 -18.28 -9.56 -3.48
C ASN A 145 -17.46 -10.45 -4.42
N ASP A 146 -16.69 -9.81 -5.29
CA ASP A 146 -15.93 -10.46 -6.35
C ASP A 146 -14.42 -10.25 -6.22
N ALA A 147 -13.97 -9.68 -5.10
CA ALA A 147 -12.56 -9.47 -4.81
C ALA A 147 -11.74 -10.74 -5.06
N SER A 148 -10.62 -10.59 -5.72
CA SER A 148 -9.81 -11.71 -6.20
C SER A 148 -8.33 -11.53 -5.88
N TRP A 149 -7.59 -12.64 -5.88
CA TRP A 149 -6.16 -12.63 -5.64
C TRP A 149 -5.43 -13.73 -6.39
N SER A 150 -4.14 -13.53 -6.56
CA SER A 150 -3.21 -14.56 -7.02
C SER A 150 -1.84 -14.37 -6.35
N ALA A 151 -1.08 -15.46 -6.25
CA ALA A 151 0.31 -15.43 -5.82
C ALA A 151 1.14 -16.31 -6.73
N THR A 152 2.19 -15.75 -7.31
CA THR A 152 3.13 -16.46 -8.17
C THR A 152 4.49 -16.51 -7.49
N ALA A 153 5.03 -17.71 -7.29
CA ALA A 153 6.39 -17.86 -6.79
C ALA A 153 7.38 -17.26 -7.79
N THR A 154 8.30 -16.45 -7.29
CA THR A 154 9.29 -15.74 -8.12
C THR A 154 10.69 -15.96 -7.58
N SER A 155 11.68 -15.70 -8.42
CA SER A 155 13.08 -15.65 -8.00
C SER A 155 13.70 -14.32 -8.42
N TRP A 156 14.64 -13.83 -7.63
CA TRP A 156 15.42 -12.67 -7.98
C TRP A 156 16.75 -13.10 -8.59
N ALA A 157 17.11 -12.50 -9.71
CA ALA A 157 18.38 -12.71 -10.36
C ALA A 157 19.14 -11.37 -10.46
N LEU A 158 20.42 -11.42 -10.16
CA LEU A 158 21.34 -10.31 -10.40
C LEU A 158 22.05 -10.53 -11.73
N ILE A 159 21.76 -9.70 -12.71
CA ILE A 159 22.42 -9.75 -14.04
C ILE A 159 23.29 -8.50 -14.24
N GLY A 160 24.39 -8.68 -14.93
CA GLY A 160 25.30 -7.58 -15.25
C GLY A 160 26.73 -8.06 -15.50
N ALA A 161 27.59 -7.14 -15.98
CA ALA A 161 28.98 -7.48 -16.31
C ALA A 161 29.83 -8.01 -15.11
N ALA A 162 29.36 -7.79 -13.89
CA ALA A 162 30.04 -8.22 -12.64
C ALA A 162 29.51 -9.56 -12.12
N THR A 163 28.55 -10.19 -12.78
CA THR A 163 28.00 -11.49 -12.39
C THR A 163 28.59 -12.63 -13.20
N PRO A 164 28.60 -13.88 -12.68
CA PRO A 164 29.18 -15.03 -13.40
C PRO A 164 28.59 -15.27 -14.80
N ASN A 165 27.28 -15.03 -14.96
CA ASN A 165 26.57 -15.22 -16.23
C ASN A 165 26.44 -13.93 -17.03
N SER A 166 27.09 -12.82 -16.59
CA SER A 166 27.03 -11.51 -17.23
C SER A 166 25.59 -11.00 -17.37
N TRP A 167 25.15 -10.68 -18.57
CA TRP A 167 23.81 -10.14 -18.87
C TRP A 167 22.77 -11.22 -19.16
N ASN A 168 23.13 -12.48 -19.03
CA ASN A 168 22.19 -13.58 -19.20
C ASN A 168 21.47 -13.85 -17.86
N ASP A 169 20.21 -14.23 -17.96
CA ASP A 169 19.47 -14.74 -16.81
C ASP A 169 20.20 -15.98 -16.27
N PRO A 170 20.55 -16.00 -14.98
CA PRO A 170 21.30 -17.09 -14.40
C PRO A 170 20.51 -18.36 -14.23
N ASP A 171 19.17 -18.30 -14.36
CA ASP A 171 18.24 -19.40 -14.05
C ASP A 171 17.84 -19.49 -12.58
#